data_d9a5c3115e6a612b29dc9716600d178c
#
_entry.id   d9a5c3115e6a612b29dc9716600d178c
#
_cell.length_a   1.000
_cell.length_b   1.000
_cell.length_c   1.000
_cell.angle_alpha   90.00
_cell.angle_beta   90.00
_cell.angle_gamma   90.00
#
_symmetry.space_group_name_H-M   'P 1'
#
loop_
_entity.id
_entity.type
_entity.pdbx_description
1 polymer ?
#
loop_
_entity_poly.entity_id
_entity_poly.type
_entity_poly.pdbx_seq_one_letter_code
_entity_poly.pdbx_strand_id
1 'polypeptide(L)'
;FYKDCIEKHPDWKKFGFKFTETKDYADISKFFREVSDQGYSIKFRKISEKYLKELVKDGKLYLFQIYNKDFSEYSKGTANLHTLYFKMLFDERNLENVVYKLSGGAEMFYRKASIEKEDMVVHQKNQPIENKNPDNVKKESVFDYDITKDKRYTKYQFQLHLPIVLNYKAKVKVKDKDKCCINDDVRAALKHTESNYVIGIDRGERNFVYACVVDANGKIVKQENFNVIEADNGYKTNYHKLLDKREKEMDSARKSWKTIGSIKELKEGYISQVVHKICQLVIKYDAVIVMEDLNLGFMNSRKKVYQKFERMLTQKLNYLVDKKLEPTEMGGLLNAYQLTGVRKDEQDGIIFYIPAWLTSKIDPTTGFVNLLNPKYSSVSASKEFFNKFDEIKYNKDEDYFEFSFNYDNFPKCNSDFKKEWTVCTFGDRIKTFRDPENNNQFNSKSISLTQEFKNLFDNSGIDYTSNLKEQILSKDDKSFYKALIGLLSLTLQMRNSVSGNGDIDYLISPVKNSSGEFYDSRNYDSTSSLPCDADSNGAYNIARKGLWAVNQIKQAEDETKANISIKNSDWLQYAQTQNDL
;
A
#
# COMPACT_ATOMS: atom_id res chain seq x y z
N PHE A 1 16.51 42.91 13.90
CA PHE A 1 16.87 41.78 14.76
C PHE A 1 18.25 41.19 14.42
N TYR A 2 18.48 40.76 13.18
CA TYR A 2 19.75 40.16 12.77
C TYR A 2 20.95 41.13 12.89
N LYS A 3 20.80 42.38 12.48
CA LYS A 3 21.81 43.43 12.68
C LYS A 3 22.16 43.64 14.15
N ASP A 4 21.14 43.72 15.01
CA ASP A 4 21.33 43.87 16.46
C ASP A 4 22.03 42.63 17.07
N CYS A 5 21.71 41.46 16.58
CA CYS A 5 22.38 40.22 17.01
C CYS A 5 23.86 40.17 16.61
N ILE A 6 24.21 40.65 15.40
CA ILE A 6 25.63 40.70 14.95
C ILE A 6 26.42 41.75 15.76
N GLU A 7 25.81 42.84 16.11
CA GLU A 7 26.47 43.85 16.99
C GLU A 7 26.77 43.30 18.36
N LYS A 8 25.83 42.54 18.93
CA LYS A 8 26.00 41.87 20.23
C LYS A 8 26.89 40.64 20.17
N HIS A 9 26.96 39.96 19.04
CA HIS A 9 27.66 38.72 18.82
C HIS A 9 28.45 38.78 17.50
N PRO A 10 29.57 39.48 17.43
CA PRO A 10 30.37 39.68 16.20
C PRO A 10 30.80 38.41 15.52
N ASP A 11 30.97 37.32 16.28
CA ASP A 11 31.32 36.01 15.75
C ASP A 11 30.25 35.40 14.80
N TRP A 12 29.03 35.88 14.89
CA TRP A 12 27.94 35.41 14.02
C TRP A 12 28.09 35.85 12.56
N LYS A 13 28.92 36.85 12.26
CA LYS A 13 29.32 37.19 10.88
C LYS A 13 29.94 36.01 10.13
N LYS A 14 30.53 35.06 10.84
CA LYS A 14 31.11 33.85 10.25
C LYS A 14 30.08 32.89 9.64
N PHE A 15 28.79 33.00 9.97
CA PHE A 15 27.76 32.15 9.41
C PHE A 15 27.44 32.45 7.94
N GLY A 16 27.84 33.61 7.41
CA GLY A 16 27.76 33.91 5.99
C GLY A 16 26.36 34.01 5.41
N PHE A 17 25.35 34.30 6.26
CA PHE A 17 24.00 34.54 5.78
C PHE A 17 23.92 35.82 4.96
N LYS A 18 23.35 35.72 3.77
CA LYS A 18 23.07 36.85 2.90
C LYS A 18 21.57 37.06 2.87
N PHE A 19 21.08 38.09 3.54
CA PHE A 19 19.67 38.45 3.51
C PHE A 19 19.45 39.67 2.64
N THR A 20 18.31 39.73 1.98
CA THR A 20 17.78 40.91 1.33
C THR A 20 17.63 42.05 2.36
N GLU A 21 17.81 43.30 1.97
CA GLU A 21 17.59 44.44 2.86
C GLU A 21 16.13 44.43 3.38
N THR A 22 15.95 44.74 4.65
CA THR A 22 14.63 44.66 5.32
C THR A 22 13.54 45.42 4.60
N LYS A 23 13.89 46.58 3.99
CA LYS A 23 12.99 47.43 3.19
C LYS A 23 12.50 46.80 1.88
N ASP A 24 13.21 45.77 1.39
CA ASP A 24 12.98 45.13 0.08
C ASP A 24 12.14 43.83 0.20
N TYR A 25 11.77 43.45 1.42
CA TYR A 25 10.81 42.35 1.62
C TYR A 25 9.38 42.86 1.44
N ALA A 26 8.65 42.24 0.52
CA ALA A 26 7.24 42.54 0.31
C ALA A 26 6.38 42.13 1.52
N ASP A 27 6.74 41.01 2.15
CA ASP A 27 6.08 40.49 3.35
C ASP A 27 7.03 39.53 4.11
N ILE A 28 6.60 39.11 5.30
CA ILE A 28 7.37 38.20 6.16
C ILE A 28 7.54 36.80 5.54
N SER A 29 6.61 36.37 4.68
CA SER A 29 6.68 35.06 4.02
C SER A 29 7.86 35.00 3.04
N LYS A 30 8.20 36.13 2.39
CA LYS A 30 9.34 36.25 1.50
C LYS A 30 10.66 36.08 2.26
N PHE A 31 10.75 36.65 3.46
CA PHE A 31 11.89 36.45 4.36
C PHE A 31 12.03 34.99 4.77
N PHE A 32 10.94 34.35 5.22
CA PHE A 32 11.01 32.92 5.58
C PHE A 32 11.36 32.02 4.41
N ARG A 33 10.92 32.35 3.20
CA ARG A 33 11.30 31.61 1.99
C ARG A 33 12.79 31.76 1.72
N GLU A 34 13.33 32.97 1.78
CA GLU A 34 14.76 33.21 1.61
C GLU A 34 15.61 32.49 2.66
N VAL A 35 15.19 32.46 3.91
CA VAL A 35 15.82 31.68 4.99
C VAL A 35 15.80 30.18 4.65
N SER A 36 14.67 29.68 4.13
CA SER A 36 14.53 28.28 3.72
C SER A 36 15.42 27.94 2.53
N ASP A 37 15.51 28.83 1.53
CA ASP A 37 16.26 28.63 0.30
C ASP A 37 17.77 28.64 0.54
N GLN A 38 18.26 29.46 1.47
CA GLN A 38 19.67 29.47 1.87
C GLN A 38 20.07 28.20 2.62
N GLY A 39 19.15 27.49 3.20
CA GLY A 39 19.29 26.19 3.81
C GLY A 39 20.32 26.13 4.94
N TYR A 40 19.85 25.97 6.16
CA TYR A 40 20.75 25.69 7.27
C TYR A 40 21.38 24.31 7.11
N SER A 41 22.73 24.27 6.98
CA SER A 41 23.47 23.01 7.00
C SER A 41 24.05 22.77 8.38
N ILE A 42 23.87 21.55 8.89
CA ILE A 42 24.57 21.10 10.10
C ILE A 42 25.88 20.46 9.65
N LYS A 43 27.00 20.98 10.13
CA LYS A 43 28.31 20.40 9.89
C LYS A 43 28.73 19.67 11.17
N PHE A 44 29.04 18.40 11.03
CA PHE A 44 29.64 17.62 12.12
C PHE A 44 31.15 17.78 12.07
N ARG A 45 31.76 17.95 13.24
CA ARG A 45 33.22 17.97 13.39
C ARG A 45 33.64 16.97 14.46
N LYS A 46 34.70 16.26 14.19
CA LYS A 46 35.36 15.45 15.23
C LYS A 46 35.91 16.40 16.30
N ILE A 47 35.53 16.14 17.53
CA ILE A 47 36.05 16.85 18.72
C ILE A 47 36.74 15.81 19.58
N SER A 48 37.91 16.14 20.13
CA SER A 48 38.65 15.21 20.99
C SER A 48 37.86 14.91 22.27
N GLU A 49 37.89 13.67 22.71
CA GLU A 49 37.23 13.23 23.94
C GLU A 49 37.79 14.01 25.16
N LYS A 50 39.09 14.32 25.14
CA LYS A 50 39.73 15.13 26.18
C LYS A 50 39.07 16.50 26.30
N TYR A 51 38.90 17.20 25.20
CA TYR A 51 38.24 18.51 25.17
C TYR A 51 36.78 18.45 25.65
N LEU A 52 36.03 17.42 25.27
CA LEU A 52 34.68 17.22 25.77
C LEU A 52 34.66 16.99 27.30
N LYS A 53 35.56 16.20 27.83
CA LYS A 53 35.69 15.96 29.28
C LYS A 53 36.03 17.24 30.03
N GLU A 54 36.87 18.08 29.47
CA GLU A 54 37.20 19.41 30.04
C GLU A 54 35.97 20.31 30.10
N LEU A 55 35.20 20.42 29.00
CA LEU A 55 33.98 21.22 28.98
C LEU A 55 32.92 20.72 29.96
N VAL A 56 32.81 19.41 30.13
CA VAL A 56 31.88 18.81 31.10
C VAL A 56 32.35 19.12 32.54
N LYS A 57 33.63 19.00 32.79
CA LYS A 57 34.23 19.31 34.09
C LYS A 57 34.04 20.80 34.47
N ASP A 58 34.18 21.68 33.49
CA ASP A 58 33.99 23.13 33.68
C ASP A 58 32.52 23.54 33.77
N GLY A 59 31.59 22.60 33.68
CA GLY A 59 30.15 22.87 33.69
C GLY A 59 29.61 23.60 32.43
N LYS A 60 30.46 23.73 31.38
CA LYS A 60 30.09 24.41 30.11
C LYS A 60 29.29 23.50 29.17
N LEU A 61 29.38 22.18 29.36
CA LEU A 61 28.70 21.18 28.57
C LEU A 61 28.12 20.11 29.49
N TYR A 62 26.86 19.75 29.23
CA TYR A 62 26.23 18.63 29.90
C TYR A 62 26.04 17.51 28.88
N LEU A 63 26.71 16.39 29.07
CA LEU A 63 26.53 15.17 28.28
C LEU A 63 25.51 14.29 28.96
N PHE A 64 24.48 13.92 28.23
CA PHE A 64 23.56 12.86 28.62
C PHE A 64 23.59 11.76 27.59
N GLN A 65 23.67 10.54 28.07
CA GLN A 65 23.64 9.39 27.21
C GLN A 65 22.18 9.09 26.83
N ILE A 66 21.92 9.04 25.53
CA ILE A 66 20.66 8.50 25.04
C ILE A 66 20.81 6.98 25.07
N TYR A 67 20.17 6.36 26.06
CA TYR A 67 20.07 4.91 26.09
C TYR A 67 19.07 4.46 25.04
N ASN A 68 19.58 3.92 23.97
CA ASN A 68 18.81 3.05 23.11
C ASN A 68 19.15 1.61 23.50
N LYS A 69 18.13 0.76 23.52
CA LYS A 69 18.24 -0.67 23.83
C LYS A 69 19.35 -1.37 23.02
N ASP A 70 19.60 -0.89 21.80
CA ASP A 70 20.56 -1.46 20.87
C ASP A 70 22.00 -0.96 21.06
N PHE A 71 22.20 0.10 21.85
CA PHE A 71 23.53 0.61 22.22
C PHE A 71 23.96 0.20 23.63
N SER A 72 23.10 -0.49 24.34
CA SER A 72 23.47 -1.03 25.65
C SER A 72 24.40 -2.24 25.45
N GLU A 73 25.43 -2.35 26.26
CA GLU A 73 26.29 -3.55 26.34
C GLU A 73 25.48 -4.83 26.68
N TYR A 74 24.32 -4.65 27.29
CA TYR A 74 23.38 -5.73 27.64
C TYR A 74 22.37 -6.02 26.53
N SER A 75 22.45 -5.37 25.37
CA SER A 75 21.55 -5.60 24.27
C SER A 75 21.82 -6.95 23.60
N LYS A 76 20.85 -7.85 23.65
CA LYS A 76 20.88 -9.17 22.99
C LYS A 76 20.05 -9.20 21.71
N GLY A 77 19.50 -8.08 21.29
CA GLY A 77 18.60 -7.98 20.15
C GLY A 77 19.24 -7.47 18.87
N THR A 78 18.56 -7.68 17.76
CA THR A 78 18.86 -6.98 16.51
C THR A 78 18.55 -5.50 16.63
N ALA A 79 19.42 -4.66 16.08
CA ALA A 79 19.22 -3.21 16.07
C ALA A 79 17.87 -2.84 15.43
N ASN A 80 17.13 -1.91 16.05
CA ASN A 80 15.93 -1.36 15.46
C ASN A 80 16.26 -0.28 14.41
N LEU A 81 15.29 0.09 13.59
CA LEU A 81 15.52 1.05 12.51
C LEU A 81 15.99 2.42 13.01
N HIS A 82 15.48 2.90 14.15
CA HIS A 82 15.93 4.18 14.72
C HIS A 82 17.41 4.14 15.11
N THR A 83 17.87 3.02 15.65
CA THR A 83 19.29 2.82 15.97
C THR A 83 20.13 2.80 14.71
N LEU A 84 19.68 2.10 13.67
CA LEU A 84 20.38 2.07 12.38
C LEU A 84 20.47 3.46 11.76
N TYR A 85 19.37 4.22 11.76
CA TYR A 85 19.38 5.61 11.28
C TYR A 85 20.30 6.50 12.10
N PHE A 86 20.31 6.34 13.42
CA PHE A 86 21.19 7.11 14.28
C PHE A 86 22.68 6.80 14.03
N LYS A 87 23.04 5.52 13.89
CA LYS A 87 24.38 5.10 13.50
C LYS A 87 24.77 5.65 12.12
N MET A 88 23.86 5.57 11.17
CA MET A 88 24.05 6.08 9.81
C MET A 88 24.31 7.59 9.79
N LEU A 89 23.66 8.38 10.67
CA LEU A 89 23.89 9.82 10.80
C LEU A 89 25.34 10.17 11.17
N PHE A 90 25.98 9.35 11.98
CA PHE A 90 27.31 9.60 12.52
C PHE A 90 28.42 8.77 11.86
N ASP A 91 28.10 8.01 10.82
CA ASP A 91 29.10 7.29 10.07
C ASP A 91 29.98 8.26 9.25
N GLU A 92 31.31 8.08 9.32
CA GLU A 92 32.29 8.98 8.70
C GLU A 92 32.06 9.17 7.21
N ARG A 93 31.64 8.14 6.50
CA ARG A 93 31.36 8.18 5.06
C ARG A 93 30.20 9.12 4.74
N ASN A 94 29.21 9.24 5.64
CA ASN A 94 28.10 10.19 5.51
C ASN A 94 28.51 11.60 5.93
N LEU A 95 29.36 11.74 6.95
CA LEU A 95 29.78 13.04 7.47
C LEU A 95 30.53 13.87 6.43
N GLU A 96 31.23 13.23 5.49
CA GLU A 96 31.97 13.93 4.43
C GLU A 96 31.09 14.51 3.33
N ASN A 97 30.00 13.84 2.98
CA ASN A 97 29.23 14.12 1.76
C ASN A 97 27.76 14.44 1.98
N VAL A 98 27.25 14.32 3.19
CA VAL A 98 25.83 14.54 3.49
C VAL A 98 25.58 15.92 4.06
N VAL A 99 24.65 16.65 3.47
CA VAL A 99 24.15 17.92 4.00
C VAL A 99 22.86 17.66 4.73
N TYR A 100 22.89 17.79 6.05
CA TYR A 100 21.68 17.74 6.87
C TYR A 100 20.96 19.09 6.81
N LYS A 101 19.69 19.08 6.42
CA LYS A 101 18.86 20.26 6.44
C LYS A 101 17.90 20.24 7.62
N LEU A 102 17.66 21.37 8.24
CA LEU A 102 16.57 21.53 9.19
C LEU A 102 15.26 21.54 8.40
N SER A 103 14.31 20.67 8.78
CA SER A 103 13.00 20.59 8.13
C SER A 103 11.94 21.48 8.76
N GLY A 104 12.29 22.21 9.81
CA GLY A 104 11.40 23.11 10.54
C GLY A 104 12.15 23.95 11.54
N GLY A 105 11.44 24.72 12.34
CA GLY A 105 12.03 25.51 13.43
C GLY A 105 12.67 24.61 14.49
N ALA A 106 13.82 25.04 15.01
CA ALA A 106 14.38 24.47 16.23
C ALA A 106 13.50 24.90 17.41
N GLU A 107 13.10 23.96 18.24
CA GLU A 107 12.28 24.23 19.41
C GLU A 107 13.07 23.89 20.68
N MET A 108 13.07 24.80 21.63
CA MET A 108 13.71 24.58 22.93
C MET A 108 12.64 24.51 24.01
N PHE A 109 12.63 23.40 24.73
CA PHE A 109 11.71 23.17 25.83
C PHE A 109 12.47 23.16 27.15
N TYR A 110 11.91 23.84 28.13
CA TYR A 110 12.35 23.69 29.51
C TYR A 110 11.45 22.68 30.20
N ARG A 111 12.04 21.57 30.63
CA ARG A 111 11.36 20.56 31.38
C ARG A 111 11.73 20.61 32.86
N LYS A 112 10.75 20.82 33.70
CA LYS A 112 10.91 20.70 35.16
C LYS A 112 11.06 19.23 35.55
N ALA A 113 11.79 18.99 36.63
CA ALA A 113 11.73 17.71 37.31
C ALA A 113 10.29 17.43 37.74
N SER A 114 9.79 16.23 37.44
CA SER A 114 8.43 15.81 37.77
C SER A 114 8.38 14.64 38.76
N ILE A 115 9.55 14.12 39.12
CA ILE A 115 9.74 13.02 40.08
C ILE A 115 10.89 13.43 40.98
N GLU A 116 10.71 13.31 42.27
CA GLU A 116 11.81 13.50 43.23
C GLU A 116 12.79 12.32 43.12
N LYS A 117 14.06 12.53 43.53
CA LYS A 117 15.06 11.48 43.41
C LYS A 117 14.76 10.27 44.28
N GLU A 118 14.10 10.51 45.39
CA GLU A 118 13.68 9.52 46.38
C GLU A 118 12.56 8.62 45.83
N ASP A 119 11.73 9.15 44.91
CA ASP A 119 10.62 8.42 44.26
C ASP A 119 11.05 7.64 43.01
N MET A 120 12.35 7.64 42.72
CA MET A 120 12.87 6.95 41.55
C MET A 120 12.86 5.43 41.77
N VAL A 121 12.14 4.72 40.86
CA VAL A 121 12.03 3.26 40.95
C VAL A 121 13.26 2.60 40.30
N VAL A 122 13.94 1.77 41.08
CA VAL A 122 15.02 0.91 40.60
C VAL A 122 14.55 -0.54 40.61
N HIS A 123 14.52 -1.19 39.45
CA HIS A 123 14.32 -2.62 39.36
C HIS A 123 15.68 -3.31 39.32
N GLN A 124 15.90 -4.18 40.28
CA GLN A 124 17.15 -4.92 40.36
C GLN A 124 17.25 -5.98 39.25
N LYS A 125 18.49 -6.31 38.86
CA LYS A 125 18.76 -7.38 37.90
C LYS A 125 18.13 -8.69 38.33
N ASN A 126 17.74 -9.48 37.34
CA ASN A 126 17.12 -10.80 37.52
C ASN A 126 15.78 -10.81 38.28
N GLN A 127 15.16 -9.65 38.50
CA GLN A 127 13.83 -9.56 39.07
C GLN A 127 12.82 -9.41 37.94
N PRO A 128 11.68 -10.14 37.98
CA PRO A 128 10.64 -10.02 36.98
C PRO A 128 9.98 -8.64 37.05
N ILE A 129 9.70 -8.07 35.88
CA ILE A 129 8.94 -6.84 35.72
C ILE A 129 7.66 -7.20 35.00
N GLU A 130 6.53 -6.99 35.64
CA GLU A 130 5.22 -7.22 35.06
C GLU A 130 4.93 -6.25 33.90
N ASN A 131 4.45 -6.80 32.80
CA ASN A 131 3.99 -6.02 31.67
C ASN A 131 2.57 -5.52 31.92
N LYS A 132 2.41 -4.22 32.08
CA LYS A 132 1.13 -3.57 32.38
C LYS A 132 0.11 -3.64 31.23
N ASN A 133 0.54 -3.99 30.03
CA ASN A 133 -0.38 -4.16 28.91
C ASN A 133 -0.98 -5.56 28.94
N PRO A 134 -2.31 -5.71 29.17
CA PRO A 134 -2.98 -7.00 29.24
C PRO A 134 -2.93 -7.78 27.91
N ASP A 135 -2.73 -7.11 26.79
CA ASP A 135 -2.66 -7.72 25.45
C ASP A 135 -1.27 -8.28 25.13
N ASN A 136 -0.28 -8.08 26.01
CA ASN A 136 1.07 -8.61 25.81
C ASN A 136 1.09 -10.13 26.06
N VAL A 137 1.59 -10.88 25.07
CA VAL A 137 1.79 -12.34 25.20
C VAL A 137 2.78 -12.64 26.32
N LYS A 138 3.83 -11.81 26.43
CA LYS A 138 4.82 -11.92 27.48
C LYS A 138 4.35 -11.13 28.71
N LYS A 139 3.89 -11.83 29.72
CA LYS A 139 3.37 -11.19 30.96
C LYS A 139 4.47 -10.56 31.81
N GLU A 140 5.66 -11.12 31.80
CA GLU A 140 6.79 -10.63 32.58
C GLU A 140 8.06 -10.52 31.71
N SER A 141 8.95 -9.61 32.09
CA SER A 141 10.26 -9.43 31.47
C SER A 141 11.33 -9.45 32.55
N VAL A 142 12.38 -10.24 32.35
CA VAL A 142 13.53 -10.34 33.26
C VAL A 142 14.76 -9.80 32.52
N PHE A 143 15.53 -8.98 33.21
CA PHE A 143 16.77 -8.38 32.69
C PHE A 143 17.93 -8.73 33.61
N ASP A 144 19.09 -8.98 33.03
CA ASP A 144 20.34 -9.30 33.75
C ASP A 144 21.13 -8.07 34.22
N TYR A 145 20.48 -6.91 34.24
CA TYR A 145 21.01 -5.62 34.67
C TYR A 145 19.94 -4.79 35.38
N ASP A 146 20.40 -3.82 36.20
CA ASP A 146 19.48 -2.92 36.91
C ASP A 146 18.82 -1.93 35.95
N ILE A 147 17.50 -1.81 36.04
CA ILE A 147 16.72 -0.82 35.26
C ILE A 147 16.27 0.28 36.21
N THR A 148 16.79 1.48 35.99
CA THR A 148 16.33 2.68 36.69
C THR A 148 15.26 3.36 35.84
N LYS A 149 13.98 3.22 36.21
CA LYS A 149 12.89 3.96 35.58
C LYS A 149 12.93 5.41 36.04
N ASP A 150 12.54 6.27 35.12
CA ASP A 150 12.24 7.67 35.40
C ASP A 150 13.42 8.56 35.83
N LYS A 151 14.66 8.05 35.83
CA LYS A 151 15.86 8.82 36.13
C LYS A 151 15.95 10.14 35.38
N ARG A 152 15.49 10.17 34.14
CA ARG A 152 15.41 11.38 33.28
C ARG A 152 14.43 12.43 33.79
N TYR A 153 13.43 12.05 34.59
CA TYR A 153 12.38 12.95 35.12
C TYR A 153 12.76 13.58 36.46
N THR A 154 13.86 13.17 37.08
CA THR A 154 14.34 13.70 38.35
C THR A 154 15.19 14.96 38.19
N LYS A 155 15.38 15.46 36.98
CA LYS A 155 16.21 16.62 36.68
C LYS A 155 15.51 17.68 35.88
N TYR A 156 15.78 18.94 36.19
CA TYR A 156 15.46 20.07 35.33
C TYR A 156 16.38 20.01 34.10
N GLN A 157 15.80 20.17 32.92
CA GLN A 157 16.60 20.14 31.69
C GLN A 157 16.00 21.01 30.58
N PHE A 158 16.90 21.57 29.79
CA PHE A 158 16.54 22.09 28.48
C PHE A 158 16.61 20.95 27.46
N GLN A 159 15.56 20.83 26.64
CA GLN A 159 15.52 19.90 25.52
C GLN A 159 15.48 20.70 24.24
N LEU A 160 16.43 20.46 23.35
CA LEU A 160 16.48 21.04 22.02
C LEU A 160 16.00 20.02 21.00
N HIS A 161 14.89 20.31 20.35
CA HIS A 161 14.36 19.50 19.26
C HIS A 161 14.79 20.08 17.93
N LEU A 162 15.58 19.34 17.18
CA LEU A 162 16.05 19.70 15.85
C LEU A 162 15.44 18.72 14.83
N PRO A 163 14.42 19.11 14.06
CA PRO A 163 13.90 18.27 12.97
C PRO A 163 14.92 18.30 11.81
N ILE A 164 15.56 17.16 11.56
CA ILE A 164 16.58 17.02 10.53
C ILE A 164 16.01 16.21 9.38
N VAL A 165 16.13 16.71 8.14
CA VAL A 165 15.93 15.94 6.93
C VAL A 165 17.27 15.45 6.43
N LEU A 166 17.37 14.14 6.25
CA LEU A 166 18.49 13.51 5.61
C LEU A 166 18.34 13.66 4.09
N ASN A 167 19.02 14.63 3.53
CA ASN A 167 19.12 14.76 2.08
C ASN A 167 20.40 14.05 1.64
N TYR A 168 20.29 12.80 1.22
CA TYR A 168 21.37 12.17 0.50
C TYR A 168 21.53 12.85 -0.85
N LYS A 169 22.55 13.68 -0.99
CA LYS A 169 22.97 14.08 -2.32
C LYS A 169 23.85 12.95 -2.84
N ALA A 170 23.44 12.31 -3.91
CA ALA A 170 24.36 11.50 -4.70
C ALA A 170 25.64 12.30 -4.96
N LYS A 171 26.80 11.65 -4.89
CA LYS A 171 28.12 12.28 -5.12
C LYS A 171 28.26 12.95 -6.51
N VAL A 172 27.36 12.66 -7.40
CA VAL A 172 27.35 13.19 -8.75
C VAL A 172 26.71 14.57 -8.72
N LYS A 173 27.49 15.59 -9.06
CA LYS A 173 26.95 16.85 -9.54
C LYS A 173 26.26 16.58 -10.89
N VAL A 174 25.07 16.05 -10.82
CA VAL A 174 24.24 15.82 -11.98
C VAL A 174 23.85 17.19 -12.50
N LYS A 175 24.41 17.57 -13.63
CA LYS A 175 23.88 18.66 -14.42
C LYS A 175 22.42 18.34 -14.69
N ASP A 176 21.54 19.29 -14.53
CA ASP A 176 20.07 19.24 -14.47
C ASP A 176 19.29 18.33 -15.45
N LYS A 177 19.93 17.53 -16.26
CA LYS A 177 19.29 16.67 -17.27
C LYS A 177 19.04 15.22 -16.83
N ASP A 178 19.73 14.73 -15.78
CA ASP A 178 19.66 13.31 -15.38
C ASP A 178 19.07 13.15 -13.97
N LYS A 179 17.83 13.55 -13.83
CA LYS A 179 17.20 13.64 -12.50
C LYS A 179 16.77 12.30 -11.89
N CYS A 180 17.00 11.18 -12.56
CA CYS A 180 16.46 9.89 -12.10
C CYS A 180 17.39 8.70 -12.33
N CYS A 181 18.67 8.83 -11.98
CA CYS A 181 19.63 7.73 -12.05
C CYS A 181 19.18 6.49 -11.25
N ILE A 182 18.37 6.66 -10.20
CA ILE A 182 17.86 5.55 -9.41
C ILE A 182 16.91 4.65 -10.21
N ASN A 183 16.01 5.22 -11.01
CA ASN A 183 15.15 4.43 -11.87
C ASN A 183 15.96 3.65 -12.91
N ASP A 184 16.97 4.29 -13.47
CA ASP A 184 17.87 3.68 -14.45
C ASP A 184 18.69 2.55 -13.80
N ASP A 185 19.22 2.77 -12.60
CA ASP A 185 19.93 1.75 -11.82
C ASP A 185 19.03 0.53 -11.50
N VAL A 186 17.77 0.78 -11.11
CA VAL A 186 16.79 -0.29 -10.85
C VAL A 186 16.48 -1.05 -12.14
N ARG A 187 16.28 -0.36 -13.27
CA ARG A 187 16.02 -0.99 -14.57
C ARG A 187 17.21 -1.86 -15.01
N ALA A 188 18.43 -1.34 -14.86
CA ALA A 188 19.64 -2.11 -15.16
C ALA A 188 19.75 -3.36 -14.28
N ALA A 189 19.48 -3.25 -13.00
CA ALA A 189 19.46 -4.40 -12.08
C ALA A 189 18.41 -5.44 -12.50
N LEU A 190 17.17 -5.00 -12.81
CA LEU A 190 16.08 -5.89 -13.25
C LEU A 190 16.42 -6.63 -14.56
N LYS A 191 17.08 -5.95 -15.50
CA LYS A 191 17.49 -6.56 -16.78
C LYS A 191 18.46 -7.73 -16.59
N HIS A 192 19.36 -7.63 -15.62
CA HIS A 192 20.38 -8.63 -15.34
C HIS A 192 19.99 -9.69 -14.31
N THR A 193 18.86 -9.52 -13.62
CA THR A 193 18.38 -10.49 -12.64
C THR A 193 17.56 -11.58 -13.31
N GLU A 194 17.92 -12.86 -13.11
CA GLU A 194 17.21 -13.99 -13.71
C GLU A 194 15.81 -14.19 -13.10
N SER A 195 15.70 -14.09 -11.78
CA SER A 195 14.46 -14.31 -11.05
C SER A 195 13.97 -13.01 -10.41
N ASN A 196 12.95 -12.38 -11.01
CA ASN A 196 12.33 -11.19 -10.48
C ASN A 196 10.99 -11.55 -9.83
N TYR A 197 10.82 -11.15 -8.58
CA TYR A 197 9.53 -11.18 -7.90
C TYR A 197 8.87 -9.81 -7.95
N VAL A 198 7.56 -9.82 -8.03
CA VAL A 198 6.75 -8.61 -8.08
C VAL A 198 5.70 -8.65 -6.97
N ILE A 199 5.64 -7.59 -6.18
CA ILE A 199 4.63 -7.41 -5.13
C ILE A 199 3.56 -6.46 -5.64
N GLY A 200 2.39 -6.97 -5.96
CA GLY A 200 1.20 -6.15 -6.25
C GLY A 200 0.51 -5.75 -4.95
N ILE A 201 0.18 -4.47 -4.83
CA ILE A 201 -0.50 -3.91 -3.66
C ILE A 201 -1.85 -3.36 -4.08
N ASP A 202 -2.92 -4.00 -3.63
CA ASP A 202 -4.28 -3.48 -3.72
C ASP A 202 -4.64 -2.72 -2.44
N ARG A 203 -5.32 -1.57 -2.61
CA ARG A 203 -5.73 -0.67 -1.51
C ARG A 203 -7.25 -0.54 -1.53
N GLY A 204 -7.90 -1.21 -0.60
CA GLY A 204 -9.35 -1.34 -0.58
C GLY A 204 -10.02 -0.81 0.70
N GLU A 205 -11.35 -0.88 0.69
CA GLU A 205 -12.16 -0.50 1.86
C GLU A 205 -12.24 -1.62 2.88
N ARG A 206 -12.34 -2.85 2.41
CA ARG A 206 -12.44 -4.05 3.24
C ARG A 206 -11.09 -4.43 3.83
N ASN A 207 -10.09 -4.50 2.97
CA ASN A 207 -8.70 -4.65 3.38
C ASN A 207 -8.00 -3.31 3.16
N PHE A 208 -7.36 -2.78 4.21
CA PHE A 208 -6.58 -1.54 4.07
C PHE A 208 -5.52 -1.68 2.99
N VAL A 209 -4.83 -2.81 3.01
CA VAL A 209 -3.85 -3.23 2.01
C VAL A 209 -3.90 -4.74 1.87
N TYR A 210 -3.92 -5.22 0.66
CA TYR A 210 -3.68 -6.61 0.30
C TYR A 210 -2.41 -6.70 -0.55
N ALA A 211 -1.51 -7.63 -0.25
CA ALA A 211 -0.30 -7.86 -1.02
C ALA A 211 -0.30 -9.25 -1.64
N CYS A 212 0.05 -9.31 -2.91
CA CYS A 212 0.28 -10.53 -3.65
C CYS A 212 1.67 -10.52 -4.26
N VAL A 213 2.49 -11.52 -3.95
CA VAL A 213 3.84 -11.71 -4.50
C VAL A 213 3.76 -12.75 -5.60
N VAL A 214 4.19 -12.40 -6.79
CA VAL A 214 4.29 -13.33 -7.93
C VAL A 214 5.73 -13.52 -8.35
N ASP A 215 6.04 -14.71 -8.86
CA ASP A 215 7.32 -15.02 -9.49
C ASP A 215 7.39 -14.52 -10.95
N ALA A 216 8.51 -14.78 -11.61
CA ALA A 216 8.73 -14.40 -13.01
C ALA A 216 7.74 -15.03 -14.00
N ASN A 217 7.10 -16.14 -13.63
CA ASN A 217 6.10 -16.84 -14.44
C ASN A 217 4.68 -16.37 -14.15
N GLY A 218 4.49 -15.41 -13.21
CA GLY A 218 3.19 -14.93 -12.80
C GLY A 218 2.45 -15.81 -11.79
N LYS A 219 3.13 -16.82 -11.21
CA LYS A 219 2.57 -17.69 -10.18
C LYS A 219 2.62 -17.01 -8.82
N ILE A 220 1.53 -17.09 -8.05
CA ILE A 220 1.48 -16.59 -6.68
C ILE A 220 2.39 -17.44 -5.78
N VAL A 221 3.34 -16.77 -5.12
CA VAL A 221 4.20 -17.40 -4.10
C VAL A 221 3.84 -16.98 -2.68
N LYS A 222 3.12 -15.87 -2.54
CA LYS A 222 2.60 -15.37 -1.27
C LYS A 222 1.43 -14.42 -1.53
N GLN A 223 0.37 -14.58 -0.75
CA GLN A 223 -0.73 -13.62 -0.71
C GLN A 223 -1.18 -13.42 0.74
N GLU A 224 -1.38 -12.18 1.14
CA GLU A 224 -1.84 -11.87 2.49
C GLU A 224 -2.51 -10.48 2.60
N ASN A 225 -3.52 -10.40 3.45
CA ASN A 225 -4.07 -9.12 3.89
C ASN A 225 -3.37 -8.65 5.17
N PHE A 226 -3.38 -7.35 5.40
CA PHE A 226 -2.78 -6.76 6.58
C PHE A 226 -3.82 -6.27 7.60
N ASN A 227 -5.06 -6.78 7.57
CA ASN A 227 -6.08 -6.41 8.56
C ASN A 227 -5.72 -6.84 9.97
N VAL A 228 -5.00 -7.94 10.09
CA VAL A 228 -4.42 -8.39 11.36
C VAL A 228 -2.92 -8.50 11.19
N ILE A 229 -2.19 -7.69 11.93
CA ILE A 229 -0.73 -7.73 11.95
C ILE A 229 -0.27 -8.33 13.26
N GLU A 230 0.51 -9.39 13.16
CA GLU A 230 1.21 -10.00 14.29
C GLU A 230 2.64 -9.49 14.34
N ALA A 231 3.02 -8.87 15.45
CA ALA A 231 4.38 -8.45 15.72
C ALA A 231 5.23 -9.61 16.22
N ASP A 232 6.56 -9.49 16.15
CA ASP A 232 7.50 -10.54 16.57
C ASP A 232 7.35 -10.99 18.04
N ASN A 233 6.74 -10.16 18.87
CA ASN A 233 6.41 -10.45 20.27
C ASN A 233 5.04 -11.12 20.48
N GLY A 234 4.35 -11.51 19.38
CA GLY A 234 3.03 -12.13 19.39
C GLY A 234 1.85 -11.16 19.59
N TYR A 235 2.10 -9.85 19.67
CA TYR A 235 1.02 -8.85 19.74
C TYR A 235 0.30 -8.73 18.40
N LYS A 236 -1.05 -8.83 18.42
CA LYS A 236 -1.90 -8.72 17.22
C LYS A 236 -2.61 -7.37 17.19
N THR A 237 -2.39 -6.63 16.11
CA THR A 237 -3.12 -5.40 15.82
C THR A 237 -4.18 -5.69 14.76
N ASN A 238 -5.46 -5.43 15.09
CA ASN A 238 -6.59 -5.64 14.17
C ASN A 238 -7.10 -4.29 13.66
N TYR A 239 -7.13 -4.11 12.34
CA TYR A 239 -7.54 -2.88 11.67
C TYR A 239 -8.99 -2.49 11.99
N HIS A 240 -9.93 -3.42 11.92
CA HIS A 240 -11.34 -3.16 12.19
C HIS A 240 -11.57 -2.76 13.64
N LYS A 241 -10.93 -3.44 14.60
CA LYS A 241 -10.99 -3.04 16.02
C LYS A 241 -10.46 -1.62 16.26
N LEU A 242 -9.44 -1.21 15.50
CA LEU A 242 -8.93 0.17 15.57
C LEU A 242 -9.91 1.18 14.99
N LEU A 243 -10.63 0.83 13.91
CA LEU A 243 -11.68 1.68 13.33
C LEU A 243 -12.87 1.82 14.28
N ASP A 244 -13.36 0.73 14.85
CA ASP A 244 -14.48 0.73 15.81
C ASP A 244 -14.13 1.55 17.06
N LYS A 245 -12.92 1.37 17.59
CA LYS A 245 -12.43 2.19 18.70
C LYS A 245 -12.42 3.67 18.36
N ARG A 246 -11.96 4.00 17.14
CA ARG A 246 -11.95 5.37 16.64
C ARG A 246 -13.35 5.97 16.56
N GLU A 247 -14.33 5.24 16.04
CA GLU A 247 -15.71 5.72 15.93
C GLU A 247 -16.31 6.00 17.31
N LYS A 248 -16.14 5.07 18.26
CA LYS A 248 -16.57 5.25 19.65
C LYS A 248 -15.90 6.46 20.32
N GLU A 249 -14.61 6.65 20.10
CA GLU A 249 -13.87 7.79 20.65
C GLU A 249 -14.28 9.11 19.98
N MET A 250 -14.57 9.11 18.68
CA MET A 250 -15.11 10.28 17.97
C MET A 250 -16.47 10.69 18.50
N ASP A 251 -17.36 9.73 18.73
CA ASP A 251 -18.69 9.99 19.28
C ASP A 251 -18.62 10.51 20.72
N SER A 252 -17.73 9.93 21.52
CA SER A 252 -17.44 10.41 22.87
C SER A 252 -16.85 11.82 22.88
N ALA A 253 -15.91 12.10 21.99
CA ALA A 253 -15.30 13.42 21.87
C ALA A 253 -16.28 14.50 21.37
N ARG A 254 -17.16 14.16 20.42
CA ARG A 254 -18.26 15.06 19.99
C ARG A 254 -19.18 15.43 21.14
N LYS A 255 -19.45 14.48 22.05
CA LYS A 255 -20.28 14.69 23.24
C LYS A 255 -19.57 15.51 24.33
N SER A 256 -18.26 15.44 24.45
CA SER A 256 -17.47 15.98 25.56
C SER A 256 -16.56 17.16 25.16
N TRP A 257 -16.54 17.61 23.91
CA TRP A 257 -15.67 18.68 23.39
C TRP A 257 -14.16 18.46 23.68
N LYS A 258 -13.74 17.22 23.85
CA LYS A 258 -12.33 16.88 24.11
C LYS A 258 -11.55 16.67 22.81
N THR A 259 -10.29 17.08 22.82
CA THR A 259 -9.39 16.95 21.65
C THR A 259 -8.98 15.50 21.46
N ILE A 260 -9.10 15.00 20.22
CA ILE A 260 -8.83 13.62 19.84
C ILE A 260 -7.35 13.49 19.41
N GLY A 261 -6.42 13.46 20.37
CA GLY A 261 -4.98 13.33 20.07
C GLY A 261 -4.54 11.89 19.73
N SER A 262 -5.00 10.90 20.52
CA SER A 262 -4.52 9.51 20.44
C SER A 262 -4.91 8.75 19.17
N ILE A 263 -6.01 9.12 18.50
CA ILE A 263 -6.51 8.42 17.30
C ILE A 263 -5.59 8.57 16.10
N LYS A 264 -4.96 9.75 15.95
CA LYS A 264 -4.00 10.00 14.87
C LYS A 264 -2.77 9.08 15.01
N GLU A 265 -2.28 8.93 16.22
CA GLU A 265 -1.11 8.11 16.55
C GLU A 265 -1.36 6.61 16.35
N LEU A 266 -2.53 6.10 16.76
CA LEU A 266 -2.91 4.70 16.54
C LEU A 266 -2.94 4.34 15.06
N LYS A 267 -3.52 5.22 14.23
CA LYS A 267 -3.57 5.03 12.78
C LYS A 267 -2.16 5.06 12.16
N GLU A 268 -1.31 5.96 12.61
CA GLU A 268 0.06 6.06 12.15
C GLU A 268 0.87 4.83 12.53
N GLY A 269 0.71 4.35 13.76
CA GLY A 269 1.35 3.12 14.24
C GLY A 269 0.96 1.90 13.41
N TYR A 270 -0.34 1.74 13.10
CA TYR A 270 -0.81 0.66 12.25
C TYR A 270 -0.23 0.74 10.82
N ILE A 271 -0.30 1.90 10.17
CA ILE A 271 0.28 2.10 8.83
C ILE A 271 1.78 1.78 8.84
N SER A 272 2.50 2.19 9.89
CA SER A 272 3.93 1.89 10.04
C SER A 272 4.21 0.39 10.11
N GLN A 273 3.36 -0.39 10.80
CA GLN A 273 3.48 -1.85 10.85
C GLN A 273 3.21 -2.49 9.48
N VAL A 274 2.17 -2.05 8.76
CA VAL A 274 1.88 -2.51 7.39
C VAL A 274 3.09 -2.24 6.48
N VAL A 275 3.59 -1.02 6.48
CA VAL A 275 4.78 -0.62 5.70
C VAL A 275 5.99 -1.48 6.06
N HIS A 276 6.18 -1.78 7.35
CA HIS A 276 7.27 -2.66 7.78
C HIS A 276 7.15 -4.07 7.21
N LYS A 277 5.95 -4.66 7.26
CA LYS A 277 5.70 -6.00 6.68
C LYS A 277 5.94 -6.03 5.17
N ILE A 278 5.50 -5.00 4.45
CA ILE A 278 5.78 -4.89 3.00
C ILE A 278 7.29 -4.82 2.74
N CYS A 279 8.03 -4.01 3.52
CA CYS A 279 9.49 -3.95 3.38
C CYS A 279 10.17 -5.30 3.69
N GLN A 280 9.63 -6.08 4.63
CA GLN A 280 10.12 -7.44 4.88
C GLN A 280 9.88 -8.37 3.67
N LEU A 281 8.75 -8.23 2.97
CA LEU A 281 8.50 -8.97 1.73
C LEU A 281 9.48 -8.56 0.62
N VAL A 282 9.74 -7.25 0.47
CA VAL A 282 10.75 -6.74 -0.49
C VAL A 282 12.11 -7.38 -0.25
N ILE A 283 12.59 -7.40 1.01
CA ILE A 283 13.88 -8.01 1.35
C ILE A 283 13.86 -9.52 1.11
N LYS A 284 12.78 -10.18 1.53
CA LYS A 284 12.70 -11.66 1.48
C LYS A 284 12.73 -12.18 0.04
N TYR A 285 12.06 -11.49 -0.87
CA TYR A 285 11.89 -11.93 -2.25
C TYR A 285 12.76 -11.16 -3.25
N ASP A 286 13.53 -10.17 -2.79
CA ASP A 286 14.24 -9.23 -3.67
C ASP A 286 13.32 -8.66 -4.76
N ALA A 287 12.15 -8.17 -4.33
CA ALA A 287 11.03 -7.87 -5.19
C ALA A 287 10.86 -6.37 -5.43
N VAL A 288 10.30 -6.01 -6.58
CA VAL A 288 9.76 -4.68 -6.84
C VAL A 288 8.31 -4.57 -6.37
N ILE A 289 7.86 -3.35 -6.11
CA ILE A 289 6.49 -3.05 -5.68
C ILE A 289 5.71 -2.45 -6.83
N VAL A 290 4.46 -2.87 -6.98
CA VAL A 290 3.54 -2.33 -7.97
C VAL A 290 2.27 -1.85 -7.30
N MET A 291 1.84 -0.65 -7.62
CA MET A 291 0.61 -0.03 -7.11
C MET A 291 -0.18 0.61 -8.23
N GLU A 292 -1.49 0.70 -8.04
CA GLU A 292 -2.32 1.49 -8.94
C GLU A 292 -2.04 2.99 -8.81
N ASP A 293 -2.01 3.70 -9.93
CA ASP A 293 -2.01 5.16 -9.95
C ASP A 293 -3.41 5.71 -9.69
N LEU A 294 -3.69 6.01 -8.43
CA LEU A 294 -4.98 6.53 -7.99
C LEU A 294 -5.03 8.07 -7.94
N ASN A 295 -4.03 8.77 -8.46
CA ASN A 295 -3.94 10.23 -8.35
C ASN A 295 -5.02 10.97 -9.15
N LEU A 296 -5.62 10.34 -10.15
CA LEU A 296 -6.58 10.95 -11.06
C LEU A 296 -8.05 10.74 -10.69
N GLY A 297 -8.41 9.89 -9.73
CA GLY A 297 -9.79 9.43 -9.55
C GLY A 297 -10.44 9.57 -8.18
N PHE A 298 -9.72 9.79 -7.11
CA PHE A 298 -10.30 9.78 -5.76
C PHE A 298 -10.58 11.18 -5.21
N MET A 299 -11.86 11.48 -5.03
CA MET A 299 -12.29 12.68 -4.29
C MET A 299 -12.38 12.38 -2.79
N ASN A 300 -11.66 13.17 -2.00
CA ASN A 300 -11.86 13.51 -0.61
C ASN A 300 -11.14 12.70 0.51
N SER A 301 -11.80 12.02 1.43
CA SER A 301 -11.20 11.63 2.72
C SER A 301 -10.23 10.44 2.65
N ARG A 302 -10.43 9.54 1.70
CA ARG A 302 -9.60 8.33 1.50
C ARG A 302 -8.24 8.65 0.90
N LYS A 303 -8.19 9.61 -0.01
CA LYS A 303 -6.96 10.09 -0.65
C LYS A 303 -5.86 10.41 0.36
N LYS A 304 -6.19 11.05 1.48
CA LYS A 304 -5.21 11.41 2.53
C LYS A 304 -4.58 10.19 3.22
N VAL A 305 -5.33 9.10 3.39
CA VAL A 305 -4.81 7.89 4.06
C VAL A 305 -3.86 7.16 3.15
N TYR A 306 -4.23 6.97 1.90
CA TYR A 306 -3.40 6.29 0.91
C TYR A 306 -2.16 7.10 0.55
N GLN A 307 -2.26 8.42 0.42
CA GLN A 307 -1.10 9.29 0.25
C GLN A 307 -0.15 9.23 1.44
N LYS A 308 -0.68 9.07 2.66
CA LYS A 308 0.15 8.89 3.84
C LYS A 308 0.85 7.54 3.83
N PHE A 309 0.14 6.47 3.49
CA PHE A 309 0.71 5.13 3.34
C PHE A 309 1.83 5.14 2.30
N GLU A 310 1.58 5.66 1.10
CA GLU A 310 2.56 5.75 0.01
C GLU A 310 3.80 6.53 0.44
N ARG A 311 3.60 7.70 1.06
CA ARG A 311 4.72 8.50 1.59
C ARG A 311 5.51 7.75 2.65
N MET A 312 4.86 7.05 3.58
CA MET A 312 5.55 6.28 4.61
C MET A 312 6.30 5.08 4.02
N LEU A 313 5.73 4.44 3.02
CA LEU A 313 6.36 3.34 2.28
C LEU A 313 7.62 3.85 1.56
N THR A 314 7.50 4.92 0.76
CA THR A 314 8.63 5.55 0.08
C THR A 314 9.73 5.95 1.05
N GLN A 315 9.37 6.60 2.17
CA GLN A 315 10.34 6.97 3.20
C GLN A 315 11.03 5.75 3.81
N LYS A 316 10.28 4.67 4.07
CA LYS A 316 10.83 3.45 4.66
C LYS A 316 11.80 2.73 3.70
N LEU A 317 11.43 2.65 2.44
CA LEU A 317 12.25 2.02 1.41
C LEU A 317 13.58 2.77 1.19
N ASN A 318 13.57 4.11 1.26
CA ASN A 318 14.80 4.91 1.17
C ASN A 318 15.81 4.62 2.29
N TYR A 319 15.37 4.00 3.38
CA TYR A 319 16.20 3.63 4.52
C TYR A 319 16.19 2.11 4.78
N LEU A 320 15.90 1.35 3.74
CA LEU A 320 15.92 -0.10 3.84
C LEU A 320 17.37 -0.57 3.94
N VAL A 321 17.71 -1.22 5.06
CA VAL A 321 19.04 -1.76 5.31
C VAL A 321 18.95 -3.21 5.72
N ASP A 322 19.82 -4.04 5.19
CA ASP A 322 19.98 -5.40 5.68
C ASP A 322 20.74 -5.38 7.00
N LYS A 323 20.06 -5.77 8.07
CA LYS A 323 20.63 -5.81 9.42
C LYS A 323 21.69 -6.88 9.61
N LYS A 324 21.80 -7.83 8.68
CA LYS A 324 22.79 -8.92 8.72
C LYS A 324 24.14 -8.51 8.11
N LEU A 325 24.13 -7.47 7.28
CA LEU A 325 25.34 -6.97 6.67
C LEU A 325 26.14 -6.10 7.65
N GLU A 326 27.44 -6.17 7.52
CA GLU A 326 28.31 -5.25 8.24
C GLU A 326 28.06 -3.81 7.79
N PRO A 327 28.24 -2.81 8.68
CA PRO A 327 27.98 -1.40 8.34
C PRO A 327 28.77 -0.87 7.15
N THR A 328 29.89 -1.52 6.84
CA THR A 328 30.76 -1.14 5.72
C THR A 328 30.39 -1.79 4.40
N GLU A 329 29.56 -2.82 4.43
CA GLU A 329 29.11 -3.51 3.23
C GLU A 329 28.03 -2.71 2.50
N MET A 330 27.98 -2.86 1.18
CA MET A 330 26.95 -2.26 0.36
C MET A 330 25.57 -2.84 0.75
N GLY A 331 24.60 -1.98 1.02
CA GLY A 331 23.29 -2.39 1.56
C GLY A 331 23.26 -2.49 3.11
N GLY A 332 24.38 -2.26 3.79
CA GLY A 332 24.47 -2.15 5.23
C GLY A 332 23.87 -0.83 5.74
N LEU A 333 24.64 -0.05 6.50
CA LEU A 333 24.12 1.17 7.15
C LEU A 333 24.05 2.41 6.26
N LEU A 334 24.85 2.48 5.19
CA LEU A 334 25.10 3.75 4.50
C LEU A 334 24.50 3.93 3.16
N ASN A 335 24.38 2.89 2.45
CA ASN A 335 23.65 2.86 1.21
C ASN A 335 22.45 1.98 1.48
N ALA A 336 21.63 2.44 2.40
CA ALA A 336 20.24 2.22 2.13
C ALA A 336 20.11 2.64 0.69
N TYR A 337 20.07 1.68 -0.21
CA TYR A 337 19.85 1.97 -1.60
C TYR A 337 18.76 3.02 -1.61
N GLN A 338 18.99 4.11 -2.28
CA GLN A 338 17.89 4.97 -2.62
C GLN A 338 17.01 4.15 -3.55
N LEU A 339 16.26 3.22 -2.96
CA LEU A 339 15.36 2.33 -3.68
C LEU A 339 14.19 3.10 -4.25
N THR A 340 14.01 4.32 -3.76
CA THR A 340 13.04 5.28 -4.26
C THR A 340 13.70 6.64 -4.47
N GLY A 341 13.17 7.40 -5.39
CA GLY A 341 13.71 8.70 -5.76
C GLY A 341 12.61 9.72 -6.01
N VAL A 342 12.57 10.27 -7.20
CA VAL A 342 11.50 11.14 -7.68
C VAL A 342 10.70 10.36 -8.71
N ARG A 343 9.39 10.28 -8.53
CA ARG A 343 8.49 9.61 -9.48
C ARG A 343 8.65 10.21 -10.88
N LYS A 344 9.00 9.39 -11.83
CA LYS A 344 9.14 9.72 -13.24
C LYS A 344 8.80 8.49 -14.08
N ASP A 345 8.11 8.70 -15.19
CA ASP A 345 7.81 7.65 -16.17
C ASP A 345 7.16 6.39 -15.52
N GLU A 346 6.14 6.61 -14.67
CA GLU A 346 5.42 5.56 -13.93
C GLU A 346 6.29 4.74 -12.97
N GLN A 347 7.43 5.28 -12.56
CA GLN A 347 8.38 4.61 -11.65
C GLN A 347 8.92 5.57 -10.60
N ASP A 348 9.12 5.07 -9.39
CA ASP A 348 9.86 5.71 -8.29
C ASP A 348 10.78 4.64 -7.65
N GLY A 349 11.98 4.49 -8.20
CA GLY A 349 12.91 3.42 -7.82
C GLY A 349 12.30 2.04 -8.04
N ILE A 350 12.16 1.25 -6.98
CA ILE A 350 11.54 -0.08 -7.04
C ILE A 350 10.00 -0.06 -6.99
N ILE A 351 9.38 1.12 -6.95
CA ILE A 351 7.92 1.26 -6.97
C ILE A 351 7.47 1.60 -8.38
N PHE A 352 6.63 0.75 -8.95
CA PHE A 352 6.01 0.94 -10.26
C PHE A 352 4.54 1.32 -10.09
N TYR A 353 4.06 2.21 -10.94
CA TYR A 353 2.68 2.67 -10.94
C TYR A 353 1.98 2.23 -12.22
N ILE A 354 0.82 1.64 -12.07
CA ILE A 354 0.05 1.09 -13.19
C ILE A 354 -1.36 1.71 -13.25
N PRO A 355 -1.99 1.75 -14.43
CA PRO A 355 -3.38 2.14 -14.55
C PRO A 355 -4.31 1.17 -13.80
N ALA A 356 -5.30 1.72 -13.07
CA ALA A 356 -6.26 0.95 -12.29
C ALA A 356 -7.33 0.22 -13.13
N TRP A 357 -7.31 0.35 -14.46
CA TRP A 357 -8.32 -0.23 -15.33
C TRP A 357 -8.25 -1.76 -15.31
N LEU A 358 -9.37 -2.41 -14.97
CA LEU A 358 -9.57 -3.87 -14.97
C LEU A 358 -8.58 -4.67 -14.12
N THR A 359 -8.10 -4.15 -13.02
CA THR A 359 -7.29 -4.91 -12.07
C THR A 359 -8.12 -5.87 -11.23
N SER A 360 -9.25 -5.43 -10.69
CA SER A 360 -10.13 -6.24 -9.83
C SER A 360 -11.25 -7.01 -10.57
N LYS A 361 -11.41 -6.81 -11.89
CA LYS A 361 -12.55 -7.32 -12.66
C LYS A 361 -12.15 -8.30 -13.76
N ILE A 362 -10.95 -8.83 -13.74
CA ILE A 362 -10.46 -9.82 -14.68
C ILE A 362 -10.34 -11.18 -14.01
N ASP A 363 -10.75 -12.21 -14.72
CA ASP A 363 -10.61 -13.59 -14.26
C ASP A 363 -9.13 -14.00 -14.21
N PRO A 364 -8.63 -14.49 -13.07
CA PRO A 364 -7.23 -14.83 -12.92
C PRO A 364 -6.80 -16.05 -13.74
N THR A 365 -7.75 -16.91 -14.17
CA THR A 365 -7.45 -18.15 -14.88
C THR A 365 -7.64 -18.08 -16.38
N THR A 366 -8.55 -17.23 -16.86
CA THR A 366 -8.89 -17.14 -18.28
C THR A 366 -8.58 -15.80 -18.90
N GLY A 367 -8.36 -14.78 -18.09
CA GLY A 367 -8.29 -13.38 -18.55
C GLY A 367 -9.63 -12.84 -19.04
N PHE A 368 -10.74 -13.52 -18.77
CA PHE A 368 -12.07 -13.02 -19.10
C PHE A 368 -12.36 -11.72 -18.36
N VAL A 369 -12.96 -10.79 -19.06
CA VAL A 369 -13.48 -9.55 -18.52
C VAL A 369 -14.82 -9.23 -19.11
N ASN A 370 -15.76 -8.80 -18.29
CA ASN A 370 -17.06 -8.34 -18.77
C ASN A 370 -16.96 -6.94 -19.38
N LEU A 371 -16.98 -6.86 -20.70
CA LEU A 371 -17.09 -5.59 -21.45
C LEU A 371 -18.53 -5.29 -21.89
N LEU A 372 -19.47 -6.25 -21.70
CA LEU A 372 -20.88 -6.04 -21.94
C LEU A 372 -21.48 -5.22 -20.79
N ASN A 373 -22.39 -4.33 -21.13
CA ASN A 373 -23.14 -3.54 -20.14
C ASN A 373 -24.64 -3.69 -20.42
N PRO A 374 -25.22 -4.88 -20.17
CA PRO A 374 -26.62 -5.16 -20.47
C PRO A 374 -27.53 -4.27 -19.61
N LYS A 375 -28.31 -3.43 -20.27
CA LYS A 375 -29.31 -2.57 -19.64
C LYS A 375 -30.60 -2.63 -20.41
N TYR A 376 -31.69 -2.84 -19.69
CA TYR A 376 -33.01 -2.77 -20.32
C TYR A 376 -33.34 -1.32 -20.72
N SER A 377 -33.73 -1.12 -21.97
CA SER A 377 -34.28 0.14 -22.50
C SER A 377 -35.66 -0.07 -23.10
N SER A 378 -35.80 -1.03 -24.03
CA SER A 378 -37.06 -1.41 -24.68
C SER A 378 -37.00 -2.90 -25.06
N VAL A 379 -38.15 -3.46 -25.43
CA VAL A 379 -38.26 -4.83 -25.96
C VAL A 379 -37.45 -4.98 -27.24
N SER A 380 -37.59 -4.03 -28.17
CA SER A 380 -36.86 -4.05 -29.45
C SER A 380 -35.36 -4.02 -29.26
N ALA A 381 -34.85 -3.12 -28.41
CA ALA A 381 -33.41 -3.04 -28.11
C ALA A 381 -32.90 -4.31 -27.41
N SER A 382 -33.73 -4.95 -26.59
CA SER A 382 -33.37 -6.21 -25.94
C SER A 382 -33.26 -7.35 -26.93
N LYS A 383 -34.20 -7.44 -27.88
CA LYS A 383 -34.13 -8.40 -29.01
C LYS A 383 -32.87 -8.19 -29.84
N GLU A 384 -32.55 -6.95 -30.19
CA GLU A 384 -31.33 -6.63 -30.92
C GLU A 384 -30.09 -7.04 -30.14
N PHE A 385 -30.05 -6.81 -28.82
CA PHE A 385 -28.94 -7.19 -27.94
C PHE A 385 -28.75 -8.72 -27.90
N PHE A 386 -29.85 -9.50 -27.67
CA PHE A 386 -29.75 -10.96 -27.63
C PHE A 386 -29.51 -11.58 -29.01
N ASN A 387 -29.88 -10.92 -30.08
CA ASN A 387 -29.57 -11.39 -31.43
C ASN A 387 -28.08 -11.39 -31.75
N LYS A 388 -27.27 -10.54 -31.05
CA LYS A 388 -25.81 -10.46 -31.19
C LYS A 388 -25.05 -11.63 -30.57
N PHE A 389 -25.70 -12.47 -29.77
CA PHE A 389 -25.12 -13.71 -29.30
C PHE A 389 -25.07 -14.73 -30.42
N ASP A 390 -23.99 -15.47 -30.55
CA ASP A 390 -23.86 -16.49 -31.59
C ASP A 390 -24.78 -17.67 -31.25
N GLU A 391 -24.79 -18.13 -30.01
CA GLU A 391 -25.64 -19.21 -29.51
C GLU A 391 -26.14 -18.92 -28.08
N ILE A 392 -27.35 -19.31 -27.78
CA ILE A 392 -27.92 -19.36 -26.43
C ILE A 392 -28.56 -20.73 -26.26
N LYS A 393 -28.06 -21.55 -25.35
CA LYS A 393 -28.57 -22.91 -25.14
C LYS A 393 -28.50 -23.34 -23.69
N TYR A 394 -29.22 -24.39 -23.35
CA TYR A 394 -29.14 -25.08 -22.10
C TYR A 394 -28.25 -26.33 -22.26
N ASN A 395 -27.20 -26.40 -21.44
CA ASN A 395 -26.37 -27.57 -21.35
C ASN A 395 -26.97 -28.52 -20.30
N LYS A 396 -27.58 -29.60 -20.80
CA LYS A 396 -28.32 -30.57 -19.98
C LYS A 396 -27.38 -31.41 -19.11
N ASP A 397 -26.18 -31.70 -19.61
CA ASP A 397 -25.22 -32.59 -18.90
C ASP A 397 -24.58 -31.90 -17.71
N GLU A 398 -24.39 -30.59 -17.83
CA GLU A 398 -23.70 -29.76 -16.83
C GLU A 398 -24.68 -28.88 -16.02
N ASP A 399 -25.96 -28.90 -16.38
CA ASP A 399 -27.05 -28.16 -15.73
C ASP A 399 -26.83 -26.66 -15.59
N TYR A 400 -26.53 -25.97 -16.72
CA TYR A 400 -26.49 -24.50 -16.79
C TYR A 400 -26.82 -24.00 -18.21
N PHE A 401 -27.11 -22.70 -18.31
CA PHE A 401 -27.29 -22.03 -19.59
C PHE A 401 -25.99 -21.44 -20.09
N GLU A 402 -25.75 -21.55 -21.39
CA GLU A 402 -24.59 -21.05 -22.11
C GLU A 402 -24.99 -19.89 -23.01
N PHE A 403 -24.23 -18.81 -22.98
CA PHE A 403 -24.35 -17.64 -23.83
C PHE A 403 -23.04 -17.43 -24.57
N SER A 404 -22.96 -17.87 -25.81
CA SER A 404 -21.76 -17.74 -26.65
C SER A 404 -21.84 -16.46 -27.46
N PHE A 405 -20.77 -15.70 -27.52
CA PHE A 405 -20.72 -14.44 -28.24
C PHE A 405 -19.29 -14.07 -28.64
N ASN A 406 -19.20 -13.23 -29.67
CA ASN A 406 -17.99 -12.54 -30.07
C ASN A 406 -18.12 -11.05 -29.76
N TYR A 407 -17.14 -10.44 -29.09
CA TYR A 407 -17.14 -9.01 -28.77
C TYR A 407 -17.20 -8.12 -30.00
N ASP A 408 -16.76 -8.58 -31.19
CA ASP A 408 -16.89 -7.84 -32.44
C ASP A 408 -18.36 -7.57 -32.87
N ASN A 409 -19.31 -8.39 -32.38
CA ASN A 409 -20.72 -8.15 -32.58
C ASN A 409 -21.28 -6.97 -31.77
N PHE A 410 -20.46 -6.44 -30.78
CA PHE A 410 -20.86 -5.35 -29.91
C PHE A 410 -20.03 -4.09 -30.19
N PRO A 411 -20.62 -2.89 -30.32
CA PRO A 411 -19.87 -1.69 -30.65
C PRO A 411 -18.84 -1.35 -29.56
N LYS A 412 -17.57 -1.08 -29.96
CA LYS A 412 -16.43 -0.57 -29.17
C LYS A 412 -15.29 -1.53 -28.86
N CYS A 413 -15.14 -2.66 -29.52
CA CYS A 413 -13.99 -3.55 -29.27
C CYS A 413 -13.02 -3.61 -30.46
N ASN A 414 -12.16 -2.59 -30.61
CA ASN A 414 -11.14 -2.51 -31.69
C ASN A 414 -9.74 -2.90 -31.21
N SER A 415 -9.58 -3.97 -30.45
CA SER A 415 -8.29 -4.37 -29.86
C SER A 415 -7.97 -5.83 -30.19
N ASP A 416 -6.68 -6.16 -30.26
CA ASP A 416 -6.19 -7.52 -30.53
C ASP A 416 -6.18 -8.34 -29.21
N PHE A 417 -7.34 -8.81 -28.77
CA PHE A 417 -7.50 -9.71 -27.63
C PHE A 417 -8.52 -10.80 -27.98
N LYS A 418 -8.57 -11.88 -27.18
CA LYS A 418 -9.54 -12.96 -27.34
C LYS A 418 -10.97 -12.41 -27.21
N LYS A 419 -11.75 -12.53 -28.26
CA LYS A 419 -13.08 -11.94 -28.37
C LYS A 419 -14.22 -12.93 -28.20
N GLU A 420 -13.98 -14.21 -28.48
CA GLU A 420 -14.96 -15.29 -28.40
C GLU A 420 -15.04 -15.86 -27.01
N TRP A 421 -16.22 -15.81 -26.43
CA TRP A 421 -16.48 -16.29 -25.08
C TRP A 421 -17.80 -17.00 -24.96
N THR A 422 -17.85 -18.01 -24.10
CA THR A 422 -19.09 -18.64 -23.67
C THR A 422 -19.22 -18.40 -22.16
N VAL A 423 -20.21 -17.62 -21.76
CA VAL A 423 -20.54 -17.40 -20.34
C VAL A 423 -21.64 -18.35 -19.91
N CYS A 424 -21.47 -18.94 -18.74
CA CYS A 424 -22.35 -19.96 -18.17
C CYS A 424 -23.01 -19.47 -16.89
N THR A 425 -24.24 -19.90 -16.63
CA THR A 425 -24.98 -19.55 -15.42
C THR A 425 -24.53 -20.39 -14.20
N PHE A 426 -23.23 -20.63 -14.14
CA PHE A 426 -22.62 -21.45 -13.08
C PHE A 426 -22.61 -20.71 -11.73
N GLY A 427 -22.97 -21.44 -10.68
CA GLY A 427 -22.84 -21.05 -9.29
C GLY A 427 -23.87 -20.00 -8.82
N ASP A 428 -23.64 -19.56 -7.60
CA ASP A 428 -24.51 -18.58 -6.95
C ASP A 428 -24.01 -17.15 -7.12
N ARG A 429 -24.94 -16.20 -7.10
CA ARG A 429 -24.62 -14.77 -7.11
C ARG A 429 -25.34 -14.04 -6.00
N ILE A 430 -24.72 -12.99 -5.50
CA ILE A 430 -25.34 -12.09 -4.53
C ILE A 430 -26.17 -11.04 -5.29
N LYS A 431 -27.48 -11.14 -5.13
CA LYS A 431 -28.42 -10.15 -5.65
C LYS A 431 -28.78 -9.14 -4.57
N THR A 432 -28.46 -7.88 -4.81
CA THR A 432 -28.85 -6.78 -3.93
C THR A 432 -30.17 -6.18 -4.37
N PHE A 433 -31.09 -5.95 -3.44
CA PHE A 433 -32.40 -5.38 -3.67
C PHE A 433 -32.79 -4.41 -2.55
N ARG A 434 -33.77 -3.55 -2.82
CA ARG A 434 -34.40 -2.73 -1.80
C ARG A 434 -35.51 -3.53 -1.12
N ASP A 435 -35.45 -3.62 0.18
CA ASP A 435 -36.38 -4.38 1.00
C ASP A 435 -37.54 -3.48 1.47
N PRO A 436 -38.77 -3.64 0.90
CA PRO A 436 -39.91 -2.83 1.29
C PRO A 436 -40.33 -3.03 2.75
N GLU A 437 -40.08 -4.22 3.30
CA GLU A 437 -40.43 -4.56 4.69
C GLU A 437 -39.43 -3.93 5.70
N ASN A 438 -38.24 -3.53 5.23
CA ASN A 438 -37.21 -2.91 6.02
C ASN A 438 -36.91 -1.46 5.56
N ASN A 439 -37.94 -0.62 5.52
CA ASN A 439 -37.85 0.80 5.16
C ASN A 439 -37.09 1.09 3.84
N ASN A 440 -37.20 0.21 2.86
CA ASN A 440 -36.48 0.30 1.58
C ASN A 440 -34.94 0.31 1.74
N GLN A 441 -34.40 -0.22 2.82
CA GLN A 441 -32.97 -0.42 2.96
C GLN A 441 -32.48 -1.48 1.96
N PHE A 442 -31.20 -1.40 1.60
CA PHE A 442 -30.59 -2.42 0.76
C PHE A 442 -30.43 -3.71 1.54
N ASN A 443 -30.94 -4.80 0.99
CA ASN A 443 -30.76 -6.16 1.46
C ASN A 443 -30.11 -7.00 0.36
N SER A 444 -29.52 -8.13 0.72
CA SER A 444 -28.82 -9.01 -0.22
C SER A 444 -29.21 -10.45 0.02
N LYS A 445 -29.39 -11.20 -1.04
CA LYS A 445 -29.63 -12.66 -0.97
C LYS A 445 -28.74 -13.39 -1.98
N SER A 446 -28.32 -14.59 -1.61
CA SER A 446 -27.71 -15.53 -2.55
C SER A 446 -28.79 -16.18 -3.40
N ILE A 447 -28.56 -16.25 -4.70
CA ILE A 447 -29.44 -16.90 -5.68
C ILE A 447 -28.64 -17.84 -6.56
N SER A 448 -29.22 -19.02 -6.85
CA SER A 448 -28.71 -19.91 -7.89
C SER A 448 -29.10 -19.36 -9.26
N LEU A 449 -28.12 -18.98 -10.07
CA LEU A 449 -28.38 -18.41 -11.40
C LEU A 449 -29.19 -19.36 -12.27
N THR A 450 -28.74 -20.60 -12.40
CA THR A 450 -29.42 -21.60 -13.26
C THR A 450 -30.87 -21.78 -12.86
N GLN A 451 -31.18 -21.84 -11.55
CA GLN A 451 -32.55 -22.01 -11.08
C GLN A 451 -33.42 -20.78 -11.38
N GLU A 452 -32.87 -19.57 -11.24
CA GLU A 452 -33.59 -18.33 -11.56
C GLU A 452 -33.87 -18.23 -13.08
N PHE A 453 -32.95 -18.68 -13.93
CA PHE A 453 -33.17 -18.77 -15.36
C PHE A 453 -34.24 -19.81 -15.71
N LYS A 454 -34.22 -21.03 -15.13
CA LYS A 454 -35.25 -22.04 -15.29
C LYS A 454 -36.64 -21.48 -14.92
N ASN A 455 -36.74 -20.88 -13.75
CA ASN A 455 -37.98 -20.26 -13.27
C ASN A 455 -38.50 -19.17 -14.24
N LEU A 456 -37.59 -18.34 -14.78
CA LEU A 456 -37.97 -17.31 -15.75
C LEU A 456 -38.52 -17.91 -17.05
N PHE A 457 -37.85 -18.92 -17.58
CA PHE A 457 -38.26 -19.57 -18.84
C PHE A 457 -39.55 -20.37 -18.66
N ASP A 458 -39.70 -21.16 -17.61
CA ASP A 458 -40.92 -21.91 -17.29
C ASP A 458 -42.12 -20.97 -17.15
N ASN A 459 -41.98 -19.87 -16.37
CA ASN A 459 -43.05 -18.87 -16.19
C ASN A 459 -43.38 -18.13 -17.49
N SER A 460 -42.48 -18.11 -18.46
CA SER A 460 -42.68 -17.47 -19.77
C SER A 460 -43.09 -18.46 -20.86
N GLY A 461 -43.26 -19.75 -20.52
CA GLY A 461 -43.63 -20.79 -21.49
C GLY A 461 -42.57 -20.96 -22.59
N ILE A 462 -41.28 -20.96 -22.19
CA ILE A 462 -40.12 -21.21 -23.07
C ILE A 462 -39.60 -22.61 -22.79
N ASP A 463 -39.55 -23.44 -23.80
CA ASP A 463 -38.86 -24.74 -23.77
C ASP A 463 -37.37 -24.51 -24.00
N TYR A 464 -36.60 -24.42 -22.90
CA TYR A 464 -35.17 -24.19 -22.96
C TYR A 464 -34.35 -25.40 -23.42
N THR A 465 -34.98 -26.53 -23.71
CA THR A 465 -34.31 -27.73 -24.26
C THR A 465 -34.14 -27.68 -25.78
N SER A 466 -34.80 -26.73 -26.47
CA SER A 466 -34.78 -26.59 -27.93
C SER A 466 -34.78 -25.13 -28.36
N ASN A 467 -33.92 -24.76 -29.34
CA ASN A 467 -33.88 -23.46 -30.02
C ASN A 467 -34.11 -22.23 -29.09
N LEU A 468 -33.43 -22.22 -27.93
CA LEU A 468 -33.65 -21.23 -26.86
C LEU A 468 -33.51 -19.78 -27.36
N LYS A 469 -32.49 -19.49 -28.20
CA LYS A 469 -32.29 -18.16 -28.76
C LYS A 469 -33.51 -17.67 -29.58
N GLU A 470 -34.04 -18.51 -30.45
CA GLU A 470 -35.21 -18.14 -31.26
C GLU A 470 -36.45 -17.90 -30.40
N GLN A 471 -36.68 -18.73 -29.40
CA GLN A 471 -37.78 -18.55 -28.45
C GLN A 471 -37.65 -17.26 -27.66
N ILE A 472 -36.45 -16.90 -27.19
CA ILE A 472 -36.20 -15.62 -26.54
C ILE A 472 -36.57 -14.46 -27.48
N LEU A 473 -36.11 -14.49 -28.74
CA LEU A 473 -36.34 -13.42 -29.71
C LEU A 473 -37.81 -13.30 -30.13
N SER A 474 -38.60 -14.37 -30.00
CA SER A 474 -40.03 -14.35 -30.32
C SER A 474 -40.91 -13.65 -29.27
N LYS A 475 -40.41 -13.47 -28.04
CA LYS A 475 -41.19 -12.85 -26.95
C LYS A 475 -41.35 -11.34 -27.16
N ASP A 476 -42.50 -10.81 -26.73
CA ASP A 476 -42.82 -9.38 -26.76
C ASP A 476 -43.15 -8.82 -25.37
N ASP A 477 -42.73 -9.52 -24.32
CA ASP A 477 -43.01 -9.15 -22.94
C ASP A 477 -41.87 -8.31 -22.32
N LYS A 478 -42.25 -7.13 -21.84
CA LYS A 478 -41.36 -6.18 -21.15
C LYS A 478 -40.78 -6.75 -19.84
N SER A 479 -41.61 -7.47 -19.06
CA SER A 479 -41.21 -8.01 -17.75
C SER A 479 -40.21 -9.13 -17.94
N PHE A 480 -40.40 -9.98 -18.92
CA PHE A 480 -39.49 -11.02 -19.34
C PHE A 480 -38.09 -10.47 -19.66
N TYR A 481 -37.98 -9.48 -20.53
CA TYR A 481 -36.68 -8.94 -20.93
C TYR A 481 -35.99 -8.17 -19.81
N LYS A 482 -36.73 -7.50 -18.91
CA LYS A 482 -36.14 -6.90 -17.72
C LYS A 482 -35.52 -7.94 -16.82
N ALA A 483 -36.20 -9.05 -16.57
CA ALA A 483 -35.72 -10.15 -15.76
C ALA A 483 -34.51 -10.83 -16.42
N LEU A 484 -34.61 -11.16 -17.72
CA LEU A 484 -33.55 -11.82 -18.47
C LEU A 484 -32.25 -11.01 -18.50
N ILE A 485 -32.33 -9.69 -18.79
CA ILE A 485 -31.18 -8.78 -18.76
C ILE A 485 -30.61 -8.68 -17.34
N GLY A 486 -31.47 -8.65 -16.33
CA GLY A 486 -31.04 -8.64 -14.91
C GLY A 486 -30.26 -9.91 -14.52
N LEU A 487 -30.74 -11.08 -14.93
CA LEU A 487 -30.06 -12.36 -14.69
C LEU A 487 -28.76 -12.47 -15.47
N LEU A 488 -28.75 -12.03 -16.75
CA LEU A 488 -27.49 -11.99 -17.51
C LEU A 488 -26.47 -11.04 -16.89
N SER A 489 -26.90 -9.88 -16.38
CA SER A 489 -26.02 -8.96 -15.67
C SER A 489 -25.42 -9.60 -14.41
N LEU A 490 -26.18 -10.41 -13.68
CA LEU A 490 -25.69 -11.17 -12.53
C LEU A 490 -24.75 -12.31 -12.96
N THR A 491 -25.02 -12.97 -14.09
CA THR A 491 -24.12 -13.99 -14.66
C THR A 491 -22.74 -13.40 -14.96
N LEU A 492 -22.72 -12.21 -15.55
CA LEU A 492 -21.49 -11.48 -15.88
C LEU A 492 -20.80 -10.84 -14.67
N GLN A 493 -21.46 -10.82 -13.50
CA GLN A 493 -20.89 -10.30 -12.27
C GLN A 493 -19.97 -11.32 -11.62
N MET A 494 -18.65 -11.12 -11.72
CA MET A 494 -17.69 -12.02 -11.08
C MET A 494 -17.57 -11.78 -9.57
N ARG A 495 -17.48 -10.53 -9.13
CA ARG A 495 -17.35 -10.21 -7.69
C ARG A 495 -18.71 -10.21 -7.01
N ASN A 496 -18.79 -10.98 -5.92
CA ASN A 496 -19.97 -11.10 -5.07
C ASN A 496 -19.61 -10.65 -3.65
N SER A 497 -20.17 -9.52 -3.21
CA SER A 497 -19.89 -8.96 -1.90
C SER A 497 -21.15 -8.38 -1.27
N VAL A 498 -21.22 -8.42 0.06
CA VAL A 498 -22.27 -7.75 0.85
C VAL A 498 -21.64 -6.55 1.54
N SER A 499 -22.23 -5.37 1.37
CA SER A 499 -21.84 -4.16 2.10
C SER A 499 -22.34 -4.22 3.53
N GLY A 500 -21.47 -4.00 4.51
CA GLY A 500 -21.79 -4.06 5.95
C GLY A 500 -20.97 -5.12 6.68
N ASN A 501 -21.50 -5.68 7.76
CA ASN A 501 -20.85 -6.71 8.57
C ASN A 501 -20.74 -8.10 7.88
N GLY A 502 -20.92 -8.14 6.56
CA GLY A 502 -20.90 -9.38 5.82
C GLY A 502 -19.51 -9.90 5.54
N ASP A 503 -19.23 -11.11 5.94
CA ASP A 503 -18.03 -11.86 5.59
C ASP A 503 -18.04 -12.37 4.13
N ILE A 504 -19.03 -11.96 3.34
CA ILE A 504 -19.21 -12.43 1.96
C ILE A 504 -18.45 -11.51 1.02
N ASP A 505 -17.36 -12.03 0.47
CA ASP A 505 -16.62 -11.42 -0.65
C ASP A 505 -15.88 -12.52 -1.40
N TYR A 506 -16.41 -12.91 -2.55
CA TYR A 506 -15.80 -13.94 -3.38
C TYR A 506 -15.91 -13.59 -4.86
N LEU A 507 -15.05 -14.21 -5.62
CA LEU A 507 -15.05 -14.19 -7.07
C LEU A 507 -15.48 -15.54 -7.61
N ILE A 508 -16.36 -15.52 -8.60
CA ILE A 508 -16.73 -16.70 -9.36
C ILE A 508 -16.77 -16.35 -10.83
N SER A 509 -16.02 -17.10 -11.63
CA SER A 509 -15.97 -16.89 -13.08
C SER A 509 -17.20 -17.49 -13.76
N PRO A 510 -17.79 -16.79 -14.75
CA PRO A 510 -18.82 -17.36 -15.59
C PRO A 510 -18.26 -18.17 -16.78
N VAL A 511 -16.93 -18.24 -16.93
CA VAL A 511 -16.29 -18.93 -18.07
C VAL A 511 -15.41 -20.06 -17.59
N LYS A 512 -15.30 -21.13 -18.36
CA LYS A 512 -14.41 -22.25 -18.10
C LYS A 512 -12.98 -21.94 -18.54
N ASN A 513 -12.02 -22.41 -17.76
CA ASN A 513 -10.61 -22.40 -18.10
C ASN A 513 -10.26 -23.52 -19.11
N SER A 514 -9.00 -23.65 -19.49
CA SER A 514 -8.50 -24.68 -20.39
C SER A 514 -8.71 -26.12 -19.88
N SER A 515 -8.80 -26.30 -18.56
CA SER A 515 -9.09 -27.60 -17.92
C SER A 515 -10.60 -27.90 -17.85
N GLY A 516 -11.47 -27.01 -18.33
CA GLY A 516 -12.92 -27.18 -18.29
C GLY A 516 -13.56 -26.81 -16.95
N GLU A 517 -12.82 -26.14 -16.04
CA GLU A 517 -13.28 -25.79 -14.70
C GLU A 517 -13.60 -24.29 -14.61
N PHE A 518 -14.53 -23.94 -13.71
CA PHE A 518 -14.82 -22.56 -13.35
C PHE A 518 -13.95 -22.14 -12.17
N TYR A 519 -13.36 -20.97 -12.26
CA TYR A 519 -12.69 -20.37 -11.11
C TYR A 519 -13.72 -19.90 -10.08
N ASP A 520 -13.55 -20.37 -8.84
CA ASP A 520 -14.30 -19.92 -7.66
C ASP A 520 -13.29 -19.71 -6.53
N SER A 521 -13.13 -18.46 -6.11
CA SER A 521 -12.14 -18.08 -5.10
C SER A 521 -12.35 -18.74 -3.73
N ARG A 522 -13.56 -19.25 -3.45
CA ARG A 522 -13.87 -19.99 -2.22
C ARG A 522 -13.15 -21.34 -2.11
N ASN A 523 -12.66 -21.87 -3.23
CA ASN A 523 -11.90 -23.11 -3.28
C ASN A 523 -10.41 -22.92 -2.98
N TYR A 524 -9.97 -21.67 -2.73
CA TYR A 524 -8.58 -21.31 -2.53
C TYR A 524 -8.37 -20.60 -1.19
N ASP A 525 -7.16 -20.67 -0.67
CA ASP A 525 -6.73 -20.01 0.56
C ASP A 525 -5.44 -19.18 0.33
N SER A 526 -4.93 -18.57 1.40
CA SER A 526 -3.74 -17.73 1.34
C SER A 526 -2.44 -18.47 0.96
N THR A 527 -2.46 -19.80 0.91
CA THR A 527 -1.32 -20.65 0.51
C THR A 527 -1.42 -21.11 -0.95
N SER A 528 -2.54 -20.86 -1.59
CA SER A 528 -2.84 -21.28 -2.95
C SER A 528 -2.10 -20.44 -3.98
N SER A 529 -1.89 -21.01 -5.17
CA SER A 529 -1.25 -20.34 -6.31
C SER A 529 -2.22 -19.47 -7.12
N LEU A 530 -3.50 -19.47 -6.77
CA LEU A 530 -4.55 -18.60 -7.33
C LEU A 530 -5.13 -17.69 -6.23
N PRO A 531 -5.73 -16.56 -6.61
CA PRO A 531 -6.35 -15.66 -5.64
C PRO A 531 -7.44 -16.32 -4.81
N CYS A 532 -7.51 -16.02 -3.51
CA CYS A 532 -8.47 -16.62 -2.59
C CYS A 532 -9.66 -15.72 -2.24
N ASP A 533 -9.65 -14.47 -2.68
CA ASP A 533 -10.77 -13.50 -2.56
C ASP A 533 -10.65 -12.39 -3.63
N ALA A 534 -11.57 -11.44 -3.61
CA ALA A 534 -11.63 -10.38 -4.60
C ALA A 534 -10.48 -9.36 -4.48
N ASP A 535 -10.04 -9.04 -3.26
CA ASP A 535 -8.93 -8.10 -3.04
C ASP A 535 -7.59 -8.78 -3.37
N SER A 536 -7.48 -10.08 -3.09
CA SER A 536 -6.37 -10.92 -3.57
C SER A 536 -6.27 -10.90 -5.10
N ASN A 537 -7.40 -11.04 -5.81
CA ASN A 537 -7.42 -10.96 -7.26
C ASN A 537 -7.00 -9.57 -7.77
N GLY A 538 -7.42 -8.51 -7.09
CA GLY A 538 -6.95 -7.15 -7.37
C GLY A 538 -5.42 -7.04 -7.26
N ALA A 539 -4.87 -7.44 -6.12
CA ALA A 539 -3.43 -7.43 -5.88
C ALA A 539 -2.65 -8.33 -6.85
N TYR A 540 -3.20 -9.48 -7.20
CA TYR A 540 -2.61 -10.40 -8.18
C TYR A 540 -2.52 -9.76 -9.58
N ASN A 541 -3.59 -9.17 -10.06
CA ASN A 541 -3.59 -8.53 -11.38
C ASN A 541 -2.73 -7.25 -11.41
N ILE A 542 -2.62 -6.54 -10.29
CA ILE A 542 -1.67 -5.44 -10.12
C ILE A 542 -0.23 -5.98 -10.27
N ALA A 543 0.09 -7.09 -9.60
CA ALA A 543 1.40 -7.72 -9.72
C ALA A 543 1.70 -8.17 -11.16
N ARG A 544 0.72 -8.78 -11.86
CA ARG A 544 0.86 -9.21 -13.26
C ARG A 544 1.13 -8.04 -14.22
N LYS A 545 0.45 -6.89 -14.03
CA LYS A 545 0.77 -5.67 -14.80
C LYS A 545 2.20 -5.19 -14.54
N GLY A 546 2.66 -5.29 -13.29
CA GLY A 546 4.03 -5.00 -12.95
C GLY A 546 5.03 -5.97 -13.59
N LEU A 547 4.69 -7.26 -13.63
CA LEU A 547 5.49 -8.26 -14.31
C LEU A 547 5.60 -7.98 -15.81
N TRP A 548 4.51 -7.54 -16.44
CA TRP A 548 4.54 -7.05 -17.82
C TRP A 548 5.56 -5.91 -17.98
N ALA A 549 5.54 -4.90 -17.08
CA ALA A 549 6.49 -3.79 -17.12
C ALA A 549 7.94 -4.24 -16.94
N VAL A 550 8.21 -5.17 -16.02
CA VAL A 550 9.53 -5.79 -15.83
C VAL A 550 9.97 -6.52 -17.10
N ASN A 551 9.07 -7.25 -17.74
CA ASN A 551 9.37 -7.94 -19.00
C ASN A 551 9.71 -6.97 -20.14
N GLN A 552 9.03 -5.80 -20.21
CA GLN A 552 9.39 -4.74 -21.16
C GLN A 552 10.83 -4.22 -20.93
N ILE A 553 11.23 -4.05 -19.66
CA ILE A 553 12.60 -3.64 -19.31
C ILE A 553 13.61 -4.71 -19.76
N LYS A 554 13.31 -5.98 -19.51
CA LYS A 554 14.20 -7.10 -19.88
C LYS A 554 14.39 -7.26 -21.40
N GLN A 555 13.33 -7.02 -22.16
CA GLN A 555 13.33 -7.16 -23.63
C GLN A 555 13.90 -5.94 -24.37
N ALA A 556 13.95 -4.79 -23.70
CA ALA A 556 14.44 -3.56 -24.32
C ALA A 556 15.96 -3.64 -24.62
N GLU A 557 16.38 -3.12 -25.76
CA GLU A 557 17.81 -2.95 -26.07
C GLU A 557 18.46 -2.01 -25.05
N ASP A 558 17.82 -0.87 -24.79
CA ASP A 558 18.18 0.13 -23.78
C ASP A 558 17.08 0.15 -22.70
N GLU A 559 17.37 -0.44 -21.55
CA GLU A 559 16.43 -0.56 -20.43
C GLU A 559 15.97 0.80 -19.90
N THR A 560 16.79 1.82 -20.02
CA THR A 560 16.44 3.18 -19.55
C THR A 560 15.33 3.81 -20.37
N LYS A 561 15.14 3.35 -21.62
CA LYS A 561 14.10 3.81 -22.55
C LYS A 561 12.90 2.86 -22.66
N ALA A 562 12.90 1.76 -21.91
CA ALA A 562 11.80 0.81 -21.93
C ALA A 562 10.47 1.50 -21.61
N ASN A 563 9.45 1.23 -22.44
CA ASN A 563 8.10 1.71 -22.18
C ASN A 563 7.42 0.78 -21.18
N ILE A 564 7.25 1.25 -19.95
CA ILE A 564 6.62 0.51 -18.86
C ILE A 564 5.14 0.90 -18.64
N SER A 565 4.61 1.83 -19.43
CA SER A 565 3.20 2.25 -19.34
C SER A 565 2.33 1.30 -20.14
N ILE A 566 1.65 0.40 -19.44
CA ILE A 566 0.77 -0.60 -20.05
C ILE A 566 -0.54 0.02 -20.54
N LYS A 567 -0.88 -0.16 -21.82
CA LYS A 567 -2.17 0.23 -22.37
C LYS A 567 -3.23 -0.82 -22.05
N ASN A 568 -4.51 -0.42 -22.13
CA ASN A 568 -5.62 -1.32 -21.85
C ASN A 568 -5.67 -2.53 -22.80
N SER A 569 -5.35 -2.33 -24.09
CA SER A 569 -5.25 -3.42 -25.07
C SER A 569 -4.16 -4.43 -24.71
N ASP A 570 -2.97 -3.91 -24.40
CA ASP A 570 -1.80 -4.73 -24.09
C ASP A 570 -2.04 -5.52 -22.80
N TRP A 571 -2.73 -4.92 -21.83
CA TRP A 571 -3.13 -5.60 -20.61
C TRP A 571 -4.10 -6.76 -20.87
N LEU A 572 -5.14 -6.56 -21.67
CA LEU A 572 -6.08 -7.62 -22.00
C LEU A 572 -5.40 -8.78 -22.72
N GLN A 573 -4.59 -8.47 -23.74
CA GLN A 573 -3.81 -9.47 -24.45
C GLN A 573 -2.88 -10.24 -23.52
N TYR A 574 -2.09 -9.55 -22.69
CA TYR A 574 -1.19 -10.16 -21.74
C TYR A 574 -1.92 -11.05 -20.72
N ALA A 575 -3.03 -10.55 -20.17
CA ALA A 575 -3.80 -11.30 -19.18
C ALA A 575 -4.42 -12.59 -19.74
N GLN A 576 -4.69 -12.63 -21.03
CA GLN A 576 -5.28 -13.80 -21.72
C GLN A 576 -4.22 -14.80 -22.18
N THR A 577 -3.04 -14.35 -22.59
CA THR A 577 -1.95 -15.22 -23.09
C THR A 577 -1.16 -15.91 -21.98
N GLN A 578 -1.11 -15.34 -20.79
CA GLN A 578 -0.39 -15.91 -19.64
C GLN A 578 -1.19 -16.96 -18.85
N ASN A 579 -2.39 -17.30 -19.28
CA ASN A 579 -3.28 -18.23 -18.57
C ASN A 579 -3.22 -19.68 -19.08
N ASP A 580 -2.37 -19.96 -20.06
CA ASP A 580 -2.11 -21.33 -20.54
C ASP A 580 -1.00 -22.05 -19.72
N LEU A 581 -0.72 -21.58 -18.49
CA LEU A 581 0.27 -22.13 -17.57
C LEU A 581 -0.36 -23.07 -16.53
#